data_80b72a5e6de68a26123bfd5147710536
#
_entry.id   80b72a5e6de68a26123bfd5147710536
#
_cell.length_a   1.000
_cell.length_b   1.000
_cell.length_c   1.000
_cell.angle_alpha   90.00
_cell.angle_beta   90.00
_cell.angle_gamma   90.00
#
_symmetry.space_group_name_H-M   'P 1'
#
loop_
_entity.id
_entity.type
_entity.pdbx_description
1 polymer ?
#
loop_
_entity_poly.entity_id
_entity_poly.type
_entity_poly.pdbx_seq_one_letter_code
_entity_poly.pdbx_strand_id
1 'polypeptide(L)'
;PGSPFIIQRLLGDRDKLKLFEIHPTDIKTLSANIAQLEAGRQVAVLREDGFEGIKKFLPPPARRALVFCDPSYEIKNDYLRVIAMVADSLTRFATGTYAVWYPIIPRPEAHDVPRKLKTLATKAGKGWLNATLTVKNSKLLSDEAGEVKRPGLPASGMFIVNPPHTLR
;
A
#
# COMPACT_ATOMS: atom_id res chain seq x y z
N PRO A 1 -11.46 -5.04 10.32
CA PRO A 1 -10.29 -4.23 10.64
C PRO A 1 -9.51 -3.93 9.37
N GLY A 2 -9.07 -2.68 9.20
CA GLY A 2 -8.27 -2.25 8.07
C GLY A 2 -6.78 -2.59 8.22
N SER A 3 -5.97 -2.28 7.18
CA SER A 3 -4.53 -2.56 7.13
C SER A 3 -3.76 -2.12 8.38
N PRO A 4 -4.01 -0.94 9.01
CA PRO A 4 -3.27 -0.52 10.20
C PRO A 4 -3.38 -1.49 11.37
N PHE A 5 -4.57 -2.04 11.61
CA PHE A 5 -4.83 -2.98 12.72
C PHE A 5 -4.20 -4.35 12.45
N ILE A 6 -4.29 -4.82 11.21
CA ILE A 6 -3.69 -6.09 10.80
C ILE A 6 -2.17 -6.01 10.96
N ILE A 7 -1.56 -4.94 10.48
CA ILE A 7 -0.12 -4.72 10.59
C ILE A 7 0.30 -4.63 12.06
N GLN A 8 -0.38 -3.81 12.86
CA GLN A 8 -0.08 -3.65 14.28
C GLN A 8 -0.11 -4.99 15.04
N ARG A 9 -1.10 -5.85 14.73
CA ARG A 9 -1.24 -7.18 15.36
C ARG A 9 -0.08 -8.14 15.04
N LEU A 10 0.57 -7.93 13.90
CA LEU A 10 1.69 -8.76 13.42
C LEU A 10 3.06 -8.23 13.86
N LEU A 11 3.14 -7.03 14.42
CA LEU A 11 4.39 -6.45 14.87
C LEU A 11 4.89 -7.10 16.16
N GLY A 12 6.21 -7.23 16.25
CA GLY A 12 6.87 -7.53 17.52
C GLY A 12 7.00 -6.29 18.42
N ASP A 13 7.29 -6.49 19.69
CA ASP A 13 7.34 -5.42 20.71
C ASP A 13 8.32 -4.29 20.38
N ARG A 14 9.39 -4.58 19.64
CA ARG A 14 10.42 -3.61 19.26
C ARG A 14 10.14 -2.90 17.94
N ASP A 15 9.19 -3.38 17.16
CA ASP A 15 8.87 -2.80 15.88
C ASP A 15 8.11 -1.48 16.05
N LYS A 16 8.23 -0.59 15.07
CA LYS A 16 7.57 0.72 15.05
C LYS A 16 6.71 0.83 13.80
N LEU A 17 5.50 1.30 13.97
CA LEU A 17 4.55 1.57 12.90
C LEU A 17 4.35 3.07 12.72
N LYS A 18 4.48 3.55 11.49
CA LYS A 18 4.15 4.92 11.12
C LYS A 18 3.03 4.89 10.09
N LEU A 19 1.94 5.53 10.42
CA LEU A 19 0.75 5.64 9.57
C LEU A 19 0.65 7.07 9.04
N PHE A 20 0.45 7.20 7.76
CA PHE A 20 0.28 8.48 7.09
C PHE A 20 -1.15 8.60 6.60
N GLU A 21 -1.81 9.68 6.96
CA GLU A 21 -3.15 10.01 6.51
C GLU A 21 -3.28 11.53 6.39
N ILE A 22 -3.70 12.01 5.21
CA ILE A 22 -3.83 13.45 4.96
C ILE A 22 -5.27 13.94 5.04
N HIS A 23 -6.24 13.04 4.81
CA HIS A 23 -7.64 13.43 4.78
C HIS A 23 -8.14 13.87 6.18
N PRO A 24 -8.77 15.06 6.31
CA PRO A 24 -9.08 15.63 7.63
C PRO A 24 -10.04 14.81 8.49
N THR A 25 -10.93 14.05 7.88
CA THR A 25 -11.89 13.19 8.58
C THR A 25 -11.24 11.86 8.95
N ASP A 26 -10.54 11.26 7.99
CA ASP A 26 -9.98 9.92 8.15
C ASP A 26 -8.84 9.89 9.16
N ILE A 27 -8.02 10.96 9.22
CA ILE A 27 -6.98 11.09 10.26
C ILE A 27 -7.55 11.10 11.67
N LYS A 28 -8.71 11.75 11.88
CA LYS A 28 -9.38 11.78 13.19
C LYS A 28 -9.86 10.39 13.58
N THR A 29 -10.55 9.71 12.66
CA THR A 29 -11.05 8.35 12.85
C THR A 29 -9.91 7.37 13.10
N LEU A 30 -8.84 7.44 12.28
CA LEU A 30 -7.66 6.60 12.43
C LEU A 30 -6.99 6.83 13.79
N SER A 31 -6.79 8.08 14.19
CA SER A 31 -6.15 8.42 15.47
C SER A 31 -6.98 7.92 16.66
N ALA A 32 -8.31 8.10 16.63
CA ALA A 32 -9.20 7.62 17.67
C ALA A 32 -9.18 6.08 17.79
N ASN A 33 -9.16 5.39 16.66
CA ASN A 33 -9.11 3.94 16.63
C ASN A 33 -7.75 3.40 17.11
N ILE A 34 -6.63 4.03 16.71
CA ILE A 34 -5.30 3.63 17.17
C ILE A 34 -5.11 3.89 18.66
N ALA A 35 -5.70 4.95 19.21
CA ALA A 35 -5.66 5.21 20.64
C ALA A 35 -6.26 4.07 21.47
N GLN A 36 -7.29 3.38 20.95
CA GLN A 36 -7.92 2.24 21.62
C GLN A 36 -7.00 0.99 21.70
N LEU A 37 -5.95 0.94 20.90
CA LEU A 37 -5.01 -0.19 20.91
C LEU A 37 -3.99 -0.12 22.04
N GLU A 38 -3.94 1.01 22.78
CA GLU A 38 -2.99 1.27 23.86
C GLU A 38 -1.52 0.95 23.48
N ALA A 39 -1.21 1.03 22.17
CA ALA A 39 0.08 0.66 21.61
C ALA A 39 1.23 1.64 21.98
N GLY A 40 0.95 2.68 22.74
CA GLY A 40 1.92 3.62 23.26
C GLY A 40 2.80 4.25 22.16
N ARG A 41 4.11 4.15 22.33
CA ARG A 41 5.08 4.68 21.35
C ARG A 41 5.36 3.75 20.16
N GLN A 42 4.69 2.62 20.08
CA GLN A 42 4.86 1.68 18.98
C GLN A 42 4.26 2.22 17.68
N VAL A 43 3.09 2.84 17.77
CA VAL A 43 2.34 3.37 16.61
C VAL A 43 2.32 4.89 16.63
N ALA A 44 2.68 5.50 15.52
CA ALA A 44 2.56 6.94 15.30
C ALA A 44 1.68 7.23 14.10
N VAL A 45 0.65 8.06 14.29
CA VAL A 45 -0.23 8.57 13.22
C VAL A 45 0.26 9.97 12.83
N LEU A 46 0.53 10.16 11.55
CA LEU A 46 1.11 11.39 10.99
C LEU A 46 0.10 12.01 10.03
N ARG A 47 -0.27 13.26 10.27
CA ARG A 47 -1.11 14.03 9.35
C ARG A 47 -0.27 14.60 8.23
N GLU A 48 0.16 13.74 7.34
CA GLU A 48 1.03 14.08 6.22
C GLU A 48 0.66 13.27 4.98
N ASP A 49 1.03 13.80 3.81
CA ASP A 49 1.03 13.03 2.58
C ASP A 49 2.08 11.90 2.68
N GLY A 50 1.63 10.64 2.63
CA GLY A 50 2.49 9.48 2.78
C GLY A 50 3.57 9.36 1.71
N PHE A 51 3.30 9.80 0.48
CA PHE A 51 4.28 9.78 -0.62
C PHE A 51 5.48 10.69 -0.36
N GLU A 52 5.25 11.82 0.30
CA GLU A 52 6.31 12.76 0.68
C GLU A 52 6.87 12.45 2.08
N GLY A 53 6.00 12.12 3.02
CA GLY A 53 6.36 11.88 4.41
C GLY A 53 7.32 10.72 4.60
N ILE A 54 7.19 9.66 3.80
CA ILE A 54 8.05 8.46 3.89
C ILE A 54 9.54 8.79 3.70
N LYS A 55 9.87 9.81 2.93
CA LYS A 55 11.25 10.23 2.65
C LYS A 55 12.04 10.57 3.92
N LYS A 56 11.35 11.05 4.96
CA LYS A 56 11.96 11.41 6.25
C LYS A 56 12.39 10.20 7.08
N PHE A 57 11.85 9.02 6.77
CA PHE A 57 12.03 7.80 7.55
C PHE A 57 12.89 6.76 6.83
N LEU A 58 13.38 7.06 5.62
CA LEU A 58 14.24 6.18 4.85
C LEU A 58 15.64 6.77 4.66
N PRO A 59 16.70 6.00 4.97
CA PRO A 59 16.70 4.68 5.58
C PRO A 59 16.39 4.74 7.08
N PRO A 60 15.70 3.74 7.64
CA PRO A 60 15.45 3.70 9.08
C PRO A 60 16.74 3.36 9.86
N PRO A 61 16.87 3.78 11.14
CA PRO A 61 18.04 3.45 11.96
C PRO A 61 18.29 1.95 12.06
N ALA A 62 17.23 1.15 12.14
CA ALA A 62 17.32 -0.31 12.24
C ALA A 62 17.78 -1.00 10.94
N ARG A 63 17.91 -0.25 9.83
CA ARG A 63 18.25 -0.77 8.50
C ARG A 63 17.33 -1.92 8.03
N ARG A 64 16.13 -1.98 8.59
CA ARG A 64 15.06 -2.93 8.22
C ARG A 64 13.74 -2.19 8.22
N ALA A 65 13.00 -2.27 7.12
CA ALA A 65 11.64 -1.73 7.02
C ALA A 65 10.84 -2.45 5.94
N LEU A 66 9.53 -2.50 6.19
CA LEU A 66 8.50 -2.73 5.19
C LEU A 66 7.78 -1.39 4.97
N VAL A 67 7.74 -0.93 3.73
CA VAL A 67 6.88 0.17 3.30
C VAL A 67 5.65 -0.44 2.63
N PHE A 68 4.49 -0.26 3.26
CA PHE A 68 3.21 -0.68 2.70
C PHE A 68 2.50 0.55 2.11
N CYS A 69 2.17 0.49 0.83
CA CYS A 69 1.54 1.57 0.09
C CYS A 69 0.17 1.12 -0.41
N ASP A 70 -0.87 1.76 0.11
CA ASP A 70 -2.28 1.43 -0.13
C ASP A 70 -3.09 2.75 -0.24
N PRO A 71 -2.84 3.58 -1.29
CA PRO A 71 -3.60 4.81 -1.50
C PRO A 71 -5.01 4.49 -2.02
N SER A 72 -5.91 5.47 -1.94
CA SER A 72 -7.29 5.32 -2.40
C SER A 72 -7.45 5.11 -3.91
N TYR A 73 -6.46 5.54 -4.70
CA TYR A 73 -6.49 5.54 -6.18
C TYR A 73 -7.69 6.27 -6.81
N GLU A 74 -8.32 7.16 -6.06
CA GLU A 74 -9.39 8.02 -6.58
C GLU A 74 -8.84 9.01 -7.60
N ILE A 75 -7.66 9.54 -7.31
CA ILE A 75 -6.96 10.49 -8.16
C ILE A 75 -6.06 9.71 -9.13
N LYS A 76 -6.24 9.92 -10.43
CA LYS A 76 -5.42 9.25 -11.45
C LYS A 76 -3.92 9.42 -11.25
N ASN A 77 -3.51 10.57 -10.70
CA ASN A 77 -2.11 10.85 -10.42
C ASN A 77 -1.49 9.91 -9.36
N ASP A 78 -2.28 9.31 -8.48
CA ASP A 78 -1.77 8.41 -7.44
C ASP A 78 -1.06 7.19 -8.03
N TYR A 79 -1.54 6.69 -9.18
CA TYR A 79 -0.87 5.60 -9.88
C TYR A 79 0.58 5.94 -10.29
N LEU A 80 0.82 7.18 -10.69
CA LEU A 80 2.17 7.65 -11.03
C LEU A 80 2.98 7.94 -9.76
N ARG A 81 2.35 8.52 -8.74
CA ARG A 81 3.00 8.84 -7.46
C ARG A 81 3.51 7.59 -6.74
N VAL A 82 2.75 6.49 -6.79
CA VAL A 82 3.19 5.19 -6.26
C VAL A 82 4.52 4.76 -6.90
N ILE A 83 4.60 4.82 -8.23
CA ILE A 83 5.82 4.42 -8.96
C ILE A 83 6.99 5.33 -8.57
N ALA A 84 6.77 6.65 -8.54
CA ALA A 84 7.78 7.63 -8.18
C ALA A 84 8.26 7.44 -6.73
N MET A 85 7.34 7.18 -5.80
CA MET A 85 7.65 6.91 -4.39
C MET A 85 8.53 5.67 -4.24
N VAL A 86 8.19 4.57 -4.90
CA VAL A 86 9.01 3.34 -4.84
C VAL A 86 10.40 3.57 -5.46
N ALA A 87 10.48 4.31 -6.58
CA ALA A 87 11.75 4.65 -7.22
C ALA A 87 12.67 5.47 -6.29
N ASP A 88 12.14 6.54 -5.70
CA ASP A 88 12.87 7.38 -4.74
C ASP A 88 13.27 6.59 -3.49
N SER A 89 12.34 5.79 -2.97
CA SER A 89 12.58 4.96 -1.78
C SER A 89 13.66 3.91 -2.00
N LEU A 90 13.72 3.27 -3.15
CA LEU A 90 14.78 2.34 -3.52
C LEU A 90 16.16 3.01 -3.62
N THR A 91 16.20 4.27 -4.06
CA THR A 91 17.44 5.06 -4.09
C THR A 91 17.94 5.36 -2.68
N ARG A 92 17.03 5.71 -1.75
CA ARG A 92 17.35 6.01 -0.35
C ARG A 92 17.66 4.78 0.48
N PHE A 93 16.91 3.71 0.25
CA PHE A 93 16.98 2.48 1.04
C PHE A 93 16.79 1.24 0.16
N ALA A 94 17.85 0.86 -0.55
CA ALA A 94 17.86 -0.20 -1.56
C ALA A 94 17.55 -1.61 -1.02
N THR A 95 17.61 -1.82 0.31
CA THR A 95 17.36 -3.12 0.97
C THR A 95 15.99 -3.20 1.64
N GLY A 96 15.19 -2.13 1.58
CA GLY A 96 13.83 -2.12 2.10
C GLY A 96 12.91 -3.04 1.30
N THR A 97 11.88 -3.57 1.95
CA THR A 97 10.77 -4.25 1.29
C THR A 97 9.68 -3.25 1.00
N TYR A 98 9.20 -3.21 -0.24
CA TYR A 98 8.15 -2.28 -0.68
C TYR A 98 6.97 -3.07 -1.19
N ALA A 99 5.85 -3.03 -0.46
CA ALA A 99 4.60 -3.69 -0.82
C ALA A 99 3.59 -2.65 -1.30
N VAL A 100 3.13 -2.79 -2.52
CA VAL A 100 2.16 -1.89 -3.15
C VAL A 100 0.89 -2.68 -3.43
N TRP A 101 -0.18 -2.31 -2.74
CA TRP A 101 -1.51 -2.76 -3.11
C TRP A 101 -2.03 -1.94 -4.29
N TYR A 102 -2.74 -2.56 -5.23
CA TYR A 102 -3.37 -1.87 -6.35
C TYR A 102 -4.67 -2.54 -6.77
N PRO A 103 -5.67 -1.76 -7.23
CA PRO A 103 -6.93 -2.32 -7.74
C PRO A 103 -6.73 -2.91 -9.13
N ILE A 104 -7.40 -4.02 -9.42
CA ILE A 104 -7.51 -4.57 -10.78
C ILE A 104 -8.89 -4.18 -11.32
N ILE A 105 -8.91 -3.07 -12.04
CA ILE A 105 -10.11 -2.44 -12.62
C ILE A 105 -9.82 -2.06 -14.07
N PRO A 106 -10.85 -1.85 -14.92
CA PRO A 106 -10.69 -1.49 -16.33
C PRO A 106 -10.23 -0.03 -16.51
N ARG A 107 -9.05 0.29 -15.97
CA ARG A 107 -8.34 1.56 -16.12
C ARG A 107 -6.91 1.31 -16.59
N PRO A 108 -6.44 1.97 -17.66
CA PRO A 108 -5.07 1.80 -18.15
C PRO A 108 -4.03 2.06 -17.05
N GLU A 109 -4.25 3.09 -16.23
CA GLU A 109 -3.34 3.46 -15.15
C GLU A 109 -3.16 2.33 -14.11
N ALA A 110 -4.26 1.62 -13.79
CA ALA A 110 -4.23 0.49 -12.85
C ALA A 110 -3.44 -0.70 -13.44
N HIS A 111 -3.64 -1.00 -14.73
CA HIS A 111 -2.88 -2.05 -15.42
C HIS A 111 -1.38 -1.73 -15.55
N ASP A 112 -1.03 -0.46 -15.60
CA ASP A 112 0.35 0.00 -15.73
C ASP A 112 1.16 -0.17 -14.44
N VAL A 113 0.53 -0.12 -13.26
CA VAL A 113 1.24 -0.21 -11.96
C VAL A 113 2.15 -1.43 -11.87
N PRO A 114 1.66 -2.66 -11.96
CA PRO A 114 2.52 -3.84 -11.80
C PRO A 114 3.59 -3.92 -12.91
N ARG A 115 3.28 -3.51 -14.13
CA ARG A 115 4.23 -3.49 -15.24
C ARG A 115 5.39 -2.52 -15.00
N LYS A 116 5.08 -1.31 -14.55
CA LYS A 116 6.08 -0.27 -14.25
C LYS A 116 6.91 -0.64 -13.02
N LEU A 117 6.28 -1.16 -11.95
CA LEU A 117 7.00 -1.63 -10.76
C LEU A 117 7.94 -2.80 -11.10
N LYS A 118 7.52 -3.75 -11.94
CA LYS A 118 8.38 -4.82 -12.45
C LYS A 118 9.60 -4.27 -13.16
N THR A 119 9.38 -3.33 -14.08
CA THR A 119 10.48 -2.69 -14.84
C THR A 119 11.45 -1.98 -13.90
N LEU A 120 10.90 -1.24 -12.91
CA LEU A 120 11.70 -0.53 -11.91
C LEU A 120 12.53 -1.48 -11.05
N ALA A 121 11.93 -2.54 -10.50
CA ALA A 121 12.62 -3.54 -9.70
C ALA A 121 13.74 -4.23 -10.50
N THR A 122 13.43 -4.66 -11.71
CA THR A 122 14.42 -5.32 -12.60
C THR A 122 15.60 -4.40 -12.93
N LYS A 123 15.34 -3.12 -13.28
CA LYS A 123 16.40 -2.14 -13.53
C LYS A 123 17.27 -1.88 -12.29
N ALA A 124 16.67 -1.93 -11.11
CA ALA A 124 17.38 -1.76 -9.84
C ALA A 124 18.11 -3.06 -9.38
N GLY A 125 18.04 -4.14 -10.13
CA GLY A 125 18.61 -5.44 -9.76
C GLY A 125 17.92 -6.07 -8.53
N LYS A 126 16.62 -5.82 -8.34
CA LYS A 126 15.85 -6.27 -7.18
C LYS A 126 14.91 -7.40 -7.55
N GLY A 127 14.77 -8.37 -6.63
CA GLY A 127 13.71 -9.38 -6.71
C GLY A 127 12.32 -8.74 -6.55
N TRP A 128 11.33 -9.36 -7.15
CA TRP A 128 9.94 -8.93 -7.03
C TRP A 128 8.98 -10.11 -7.00
N LEU A 129 7.80 -9.88 -6.43
CA LEU A 129 6.67 -10.81 -6.42
C LEU A 129 5.42 -10.01 -6.78
N ASN A 130 4.52 -10.59 -7.56
CA ASN A 130 3.20 -10.03 -7.82
C ASN A 130 2.13 -11.09 -7.57
N ALA A 131 1.32 -10.90 -6.54
CA ALA A 131 0.20 -11.76 -6.20
C ALA A 131 -1.11 -11.05 -6.51
N THR A 132 -2.09 -11.78 -7.05
CA THR A 132 -3.41 -11.24 -7.37
C THR A 132 -4.50 -12.06 -6.70
N LEU A 133 -5.55 -11.38 -6.25
CA LEU A 133 -6.75 -11.97 -5.67
C LEU A 133 -7.97 -11.52 -6.47
N THR A 134 -8.71 -12.48 -7.00
CA THR A 134 -9.99 -12.24 -7.67
C THR A 134 -11.11 -12.77 -6.78
N VAL A 135 -12.04 -11.91 -6.38
CA VAL A 135 -13.14 -12.24 -5.46
C VAL A 135 -14.50 -12.28 -6.14
N LYS A 136 -14.65 -11.64 -7.30
CA LYS A 136 -15.89 -11.59 -8.08
C LYS A 136 -15.60 -11.61 -9.57
N ASN A 137 -16.56 -12.16 -10.33
CA ASN A 137 -16.53 -11.98 -11.78
C ASN A 137 -16.89 -10.51 -12.09
N SER A 138 -16.15 -9.85 -12.98
CA SER A 138 -16.38 -8.47 -13.40
C SER A 138 -17.64 -8.26 -14.26
N LYS A 139 -18.46 -9.30 -14.46
CA LYS A 139 -19.74 -9.16 -15.18
C LYS A 139 -20.66 -8.23 -14.41
N LEU A 140 -21.19 -7.25 -15.12
CA LEU A 140 -22.26 -6.38 -14.62
C LEU A 140 -23.45 -7.27 -14.24
N LEU A 141 -23.85 -7.23 -12.98
CA LEU A 141 -25.06 -7.87 -12.52
C LEU A 141 -26.18 -6.83 -12.67
N SER A 142 -27.14 -7.07 -13.58
CA SER A 142 -28.43 -6.36 -13.55
C SER A 142 -29.29 -7.01 -12.46
N ASP A 143 -29.89 -6.20 -11.58
CA ASP A 143 -30.94 -6.69 -10.71
C ASP A 143 -32.26 -6.88 -11.49
N GLU A 144 -33.26 -7.45 -10.82
CA GLU A 144 -34.59 -7.70 -11.40
C GLU A 144 -35.30 -6.42 -11.87
N ALA A 145 -34.84 -5.23 -11.41
CA ALA A 145 -35.34 -3.93 -11.82
C ALA A 145 -34.58 -3.31 -13.01
N GLY A 146 -33.56 -4.03 -13.56
CA GLY A 146 -32.76 -3.56 -14.68
C GLY A 146 -31.71 -2.50 -14.31
N GLU A 147 -31.52 -2.20 -13.02
CA GLU A 147 -30.46 -1.32 -12.58
C GLU A 147 -29.10 -2.03 -12.60
N VAL A 148 -28.15 -1.40 -13.28
CA VAL A 148 -26.78 -1.90 -13.40
C VAL A 148 -26.05 -1.60 -12.08
N LYS A 149 -26.04 -2.54 -11.14
CA LYS A 149 -25.18 -2.45 -9.96
C LYS A 149 -23.74 -2.64 -10.38
N ARG A 150 -22.94 -1.59 -10.20
CA ARG A 150 -21.48 -1.72 -10.34
C ARG A 150 -21.01 -2.67 -9.24
N PRO A 151 -20.44 -3.83 -9.58
CA PRO A 151 -19.85 -4.69 -8.56
C PRO A 151 -18.77 -3.88 -7.83
N GLY A 152 -18.65 -4.08 -6.52
CA GLY A 152 -17.49 -3.58 -5.77
C GLY A 152 -16.21 -4.10 -6.41
N LEU A 153 -15.05 -3.75 -5.87
CA LEU A 153 -13.75 -4.12 -6.41
C LEU A 153 -13.67 -5.63 -6.72
N PRO A 154 -13.55 -6.03 -8.00
CA PRO A 154 -13.62 -7.45 -8.39
C PRO A 154 -12.32 -8.19 -8.08
N ALA A 155 -11.19 -7.50 -8.18
CA ALA A 155 -9.87 -8.07 -7.98
C ALA A 155 -8.87 -7.01 -7.54
N SER A 156 -7.82 -7.43 -6.88
CA SER A 156 -6.70 -6.59 -6.47
C SER A 156 -5.38 -7.33 -6.63
N GLY A 157 -4.29 -6.57 -6.62
CA GLY A 157 -2.94 -7.11 -6.63
C GLY A 157 -2.10 -6.54 -5.50
N MET A 158 -1.09 -7.31 -5.12
CA MET A 158 -0.02 -6.90 -4.21
C MET A 158 1.31 -7.08 -4.94
N PHE A 159 1.97 -5.99 -5.25
CA PHE A 159 3.30 -6.02 -5.84
C PHE A 159 4.36 -5.75 -4.77
N ILE A 160 5.31 -6.65 -4.64
CA ILE A 160 6.35 -6.56 -3.60
C ILE A 160 7.73 -6.48 -4.28
N VAL A 161 8.48 -5.43 -3.97
CA VAL A 161 9.89 -5.30 -4.31
C VAL A 161 10.71 -5.73 -3.11
N ASN A 162 11.79 -6.48 -3.33
CA ASN A 162 12.58 -7.15 -2.30
C ASN A 162 11.73 -8.03 -1.36
N PRO A 163 10.93 -8.98 -1.88
CA PRO A 163 10.21 -9.89 -1.00
C PRO A 163 11.20 -10.68 -0.14
N PRO A 164 10.88 -10.93 1.15
CA PRO A 164 11.69 -11.80 1.98
C PRO A 164 11.75 -13.21 1.37
N HIS A 165 12.85 -13.92 1.62
CA HIS A 165 13.08 -15.24 1.03
C HIS A 165 12.00 -16.26 1.38
N THR A 166 11.31 -16.07 2.49
CA THR A 166 10.17 -16.91 2.93
C THR A 166 8.91 -16.76 2.08
N LEU A 167 8.83 -15.74 1.23
CA LEU A 167 7.72 -15.50 0.29
C LEU A 167 8.05 -15.89 -1.16
N ARG A 168 9.17 -16.53 -1.40
CA ARG A 168 9.60 -16.95 -2.74
C ARG A 168 9.26 -18.40 -3.00
#